data_9cedac21b8d2e3da22d13152c903299c
#
_entry.id   9cedac21b8d2e3da22d13152c903299c
#
_cell.length_a   1.000
_cell.length_b   1.000
_cell.length_c   1.000
_cell.angle_alpha   90.00
_cell.angle_beta   90.00
_cell.angle_gamma   90.00
#
_symmetry.space_group_name_H-M   'P 1'
#
loop_
_entity.id
_entity.type
_entity.pdbx_description
1 polymer ?
#
loop_
_entity_poly.entity_id
_entity_poly.type
_entity_poly.pdbx_seq_one_letter_code
_entity_poly.pdbx_strand_id
1 'polypeptide(L)'
;MKILLLGEYSNVHWTLAEGLRHLGHEVCVASNGDFWKNYPRDISLVRKSHNRWDSIKYYAQVRIALQKMRGYDIVQIINPMFFELKAEKMFPFYHYLRQHNKRVFMGAYGMDYYWVTTCRDLKTFRYSDFNFGNRLRTEEIAMDEVRDWVGTEKERLNK
;
A
#
# COMPACT_ATOMS: atom_id res chain seq x y z
N MET A 1 22.71 -0.40 -4.86
CA MET A 1 21.77 -1.29 -4.13
C MET A 1 20.64 -1.68 -5.06
N LYS A 2 20.04 -2.83 -4.81
CA LYS A 2 18.84 -3.27 -5.51
C LYS A 2 17.60 -2.98 -4.66
N ILE A 3 16.68 -2.16 -5.19
CA ILE A 3 15.57 -1.59 -4.43
C ILE A 3 14.24 -1.93 -5.11
N LEU A 4 13.27 -2.44 -4.36
CA LEU A 4 11.89 -2.65 -4.80
C LEU A 4 10.99 -1.63 -4.11
N LEU A 5 10.23 -0.89 -4.91
CA LEU A 5 9.16 -0.01 -4.45
C LEU A 5 7.82 -0.64 -4.81
N LEU A 6 7.03 -1.01 -3.81
CA LEU A 6 5.80 -1.79 -3.97
C LEU A 6 4.56 -0.97 -3.63
N GLY A 7 3.65 -0.87 -4.58
CA GLY A 7 2.50 0.01 -4.53
C GLY A 7 2.78 1.39 -5.11
N GLU A 8 1.75 2.20 -5.32
CA GLU A 8 1.87 3.56 -5.83
C GLU A 8 0.71 4.41 -5.34
N TYR A 9 1.03 5.61 -4.85
CA TYR A 9 0.07 6.68 -4.58
C TYR A 9 0.64 7.99 -5.08
N SER A 10 -0.11 8.69 -5.91
CA SER A 10 0.19 10.06 -6.37
C SER A 10 1.59 10.24 -6.94
N ASN A 11 2.12 9.24 -7.64
CA ASN A 11 3.44 9.20 -8.28
C ASN A 11 4.64 9.23 -7.33
N VAL A 12 4.42 8.91 -6.05
CA VAL A 12 5.50 8.98 -5.03
C VAL A 12 6.60 7.97 -5.30
N HIS A 13 6.24 6.70 -5.52
CA HIS A 13 7.24 5.65 -5.74
C HIS A 13 7.95 5.78 -7.09
N TRP A 14 7.24 6.18 -8.15
CA TRP A 14 7.89 6.38 -9.44
C TRP A 14 8.88 7.53 -9.39
N THR A 15 8.49 8.69 -8.83
CA THR A 15 9.40 9.84 -8.66
C THR A 15 10.62 9.48 -7.81
N LEU A 16 10.40 8.75 -6.72
CA LEU A 16 11.51 8.25 -5.88
C LEU A 16 12.42 7.30 -6.67
N ALA A 17 11.84 6.43 -7.50
CA ALA A 17 12.61 5.50 -8.33
C ALA A 17 13.50 6.25 -9.33
N GLU A 18 13.00 7.30 -9.97
CA GLU A 18 13.80 8.12 -10.89
C GLU A 18 15.00 8.75 -10.19
N GLY A 19 14.78 9.35 -9.01
CA GLY A 19 15.87 9.92 -8.20
C GLY A 19 16.90 8.88 -7.78
N LEU A 20 16.45 7.72 -7.31
CA LEU A 20 17.35 6.63 -6.90
C LEU A 20 18.13 6.02 -8.07
N ARG A 21 17.51 5.90 -9.24
CA ARG A 21 18.20 5.46 -10.48
C ARG A 21 19.26 6.45 -10.92
N HIS A 22 18.98 7.77 -10.80
CA HIS A 22 19.97 8.81 -11.08
C HIS A 22 21.18 8.72 -10.14
N LEU A 23 20.98 8.27 -8.89
CA LEU A 23 22.05 8.00 -7.93
C LEU A 23 22.77 6.64 -8.16
N GLY A 24 22.47 5.94 -9.26
CA GLY A 24 23.13 4.68 -9.63
C GLY A 24 22.59 3.44 -8.92
N HIS A 25 21.36 3.47 -8.39
CA HIS A 25 20.72 2.29 -7.81
C HIS A 25 19.91 1.53 -8.85
N GLU A 26 19.83 0.21 -8.73
CA GLU A 26 18.90 -0.63 -9.48
C GLU A 26 17.53 -0.59 -8.78
N VAL A 27 16.54 0.02 -9.42
CA VAL A 27 15.21 0.22 -8.81
C VAL A 27 14.13 -0.37 -9.68
N CYS A 28 13.25 -1.15 -9.06
CA CYS A 28 12.05 -1.71 -9.65
C CYS A 28 10.80 -1.17 -8.95
N VAL A 29 9.85 -0.65 -9.71
CA VAL A 29 8.53 -0.23 -9.22
C VAL A 29 7.50 -1.26 -9.62
N ALA A 30 6.80 -1.84 -8.64
CA ALA A 30 5.71 -2.79 -8.84
C ALA A 30 4.41 -2.21 -8.31
N SER A 31 3.45 -1.90 -9.17
CA SER A 31 2.22 -1.24 -8.76
C SER A 31 1.05 -1.46 -9.73
N ASN A 32 -0.15 -1.05 -9.32
CA ASN A 32 -1.30 -0.91 -10.21
C ASN A 32 -1.35 0.46 -10.92
N GLY A 33 -0.40 1.37 -10.62
CA GLY A 33 -0.30 2.69 -11.22
C GLY A 33 -1.25 3.73 -10.62
N ASP A 34 -1.75 3.49 -9.41
CA ASP A 34 -2.72 4.37 -8.72
C ASP A 34 -4.03 4.51 -9.54
N PHE A 35 -4.57 3.35 -9.96
CA PHE A 35 -5.84 3.19 -10.68
C PHE A 35 -5.90 3.98 -12.00
N TRP A 36 -6.86 4.89 -12.14
CA TRP A 36 -7.12 5.67 -13.35
C TRP A 36 -5.99 6.64 -13.72
N LYS A 37 -5.14 7.02 -12.77
CA LYS A 37 -3.98 7.90 -13.00
C LYS A 37 -2.89 7.20 -13.83
N ASN A 38 -2.84 5.88 -13.77
CA ASN A 38 -1.99 5.02 -14.60
C ASN A 38 -0.51 5.42 -14.63
N TYR A 39 0.05 5.74 -13.45
CA TYR A 39 1.47 6.08 -13.33
C TYR A 39 2.40 4.97 -13.85
N PRO A 40 3.60 5.32 -14.33
CA PRO A 40 4.58 4.36 -14.82
C PRO A 40 4.99 3.32 -13.76
N ARG A 41 5.39 2.13 -14.22
CA ARG A 41 5.81 1.00 -13.38
C ARG A 41 6.58 -0.02 -14.19
N ASP A 42 7.46 -0.77 -13.53
CA ASP A 42 8.23 -1.84 -14.18
C ASP A 42 7.47 -3.18 -14.14
N ILE A 43 6.78 -3.45 -13.03
CA ILE A 43 5.90 -4.63 -12.87
C ILE A 43 4.46 -4.17 -12.71
N SER A 44 3.62 -4.50 -13.69
CA SER A 44 2.20 -4.15 -13.65
C SER A 44 1.41 -5.13 -12.78
N LEU A 45 0.69 -4.57 -11.80
CA LEU A 45 -0.20 -5.28 -10.87
C LEU A 45 -1.64 -4.78 -11.02
N VAL A 46 -2.05 -4.47 -12.23
CA VAL A 46 -3.40 -3.98 -12.52
C VAL A 46 -4.40 -5.13 -12.44
N ARG A 47 -5.46 -4.95 -11.67
CA ARG A 47 -6.63 -5.81 -11.64
C ARG A 47 -7.68 -5.30 -12.63
N LYS A 48 -8.14 -6.15 -13.56
CA LYS A 48 -9.06 -5.73 -14.62
C LYS A 48 -10.47 -5.42 -14.10
N SER A 49 -10.98 -6.25 -13.20
CA SER A 49 -12.30 -6.04 -12.59
C SER A 49 -12.41 -6.76 -11.24
N HIS A 50 -13.51 -6.50 -10.50
CA HIS A 50 -13.78 -7.13 -9.20
C HIS A 50 -14.62 -8.42 -9.30
N ASN A 51 -14.86 -8.95 -10.50
CA ASN A 51 -15.55 -10.22 -10.67
C ASN A 51 -14.72 -11.41 -10.16
N ARG A 52 -15.35 -12.58 -9.98
CA ARG A 52 -14.72 -13.78 -9.43
C ARG A 52 -13.53 -14.28 -10.27
N TRP A 53 -13.69 -14.27 -11.60
CA TRP A 53 -12.68 -14.79 -12.51
C TRP A 53 -11.44 -13.89 -12.57
N ASP A 54 -11.64 -12.57 -12.63
CA ASP A 54 -10.53 -11.63 -12.62
C ASP A 54 -9.84 -11.57 -11.25
N SER A 55 -10.56 -11.86 -10.16
CA SER A 55 -9.96 -12.03 -8.83
C SER A 55 -9.00 -13.22 -8.77
N ILE A 56 -9.38 -14.35 -9.38
CA ILE A 56 -8.52 -15.54 -9.44
C ILE A 56 -7.30 -15.26 -10.33
N LYS A 57 -7.51 -14.66 -11.50
CA LYS A 57 -6.42 -14.28 -12.42
C LYS A 57 -5.45 -13.30 -11.76
N TYR A 58 -5.98 -12.30 -11.08
CA TYR A 58 -5.16 -11.33 -10.36
C TYR A 58 -4.33 -11.98 -9.24
N TYR A 59 -4.92 -12.87 -8.45
CA TYR A 59 -4.19 -13.62 -7.43
C TYR A 59 -3.05 -14.44 -8.04
N ALA A 60 -3.28 -15.12 -9.14
CA ALA A 60 -2.24 -15.84 -9.88
C ALA A 60 -1.16 -14.90 -10.43
N GLN A 61 -1.54 -13.75 -10.99
CA GLN A 61 -0.62 -12.71 -11.47
C GLN A 61 0.30 -12.23 -10.33
N VAL A 62 -0.26 -11.92 -9.15
CA VAL A 62 0.51 -11.51 -7.98
C VAL A 62 1.49 -12.61 -7.57
N ARG A 63 1.05 -13.87 -7.51
CA ARG A 63 1.93 -15.01 -7.18
C ARG A 63 3.09 -15.18 -8.15
N ILE A 64 2.87 -14.98 -9.44
CA ILE A 64 3.92 -15.02 -10.46
C ILE A 64 4.86 -13.82 -10.29
N ALA A 65 4.31 -12.63 -10.08
CA ALA A 65 5.09 -11.40 -9.89
C ALA A 65 6.01 -11.47 -8.67
N LEU A 66 5.59 -12.15 -7.58
CA LEU A 66 6.42 -12.36 -6.39
C LEU A 66 7.78 -13.01 -6.68
N GLN A 67 7.87 -13.89 -7.69
CA GLN A 67 9.14 -14.49 -8.08
C GLN A 67 10.17 -13.43 -8.55
N LYS A 68 9.69 -12.29 -9.04
CA LYS A 68 10.50 -11.15 -9.46
C LYS A 68 10.78 -10.15 -8.31
N MET A 69 10.11 -10.31 -7.17
CA MET A 69 10.17 -9.42 -6.01
C MET A 69 11.06 -9.98 -4.89
N ARG A 70 12.09 -10.75 -5.23
CA ARG A 70 13.05 -11.35 -4.29
C ARG A 70 14.48 -10.93 -4.58
N GLY A 71 15.32 -11.00 -3.56
CA GLY A 71 16.75 -10.70 -3.68
C GLY A 71 17.06 -9.20 -3.71
N TYR A 72 16.15 -8.36 -3.21
CA TYR A 72 16.38 -6.93 -3.05
C TYR A 72 17.10 -6.62 -1.74
N ASP A 73 17.93 -5.59 -1.75
CA ASP A 73 18.56 -5.06 -0.54
C ASP A 73 17.54 -4.32 0.32
N ILE A 74 16.62 -3.60 -0.35
CA ILE A 74 15.55 -2.84 0.27
C ILE A 74 14.24 -3.10 -0.48
N VAL A 75 13.18 -3.34 0.26
CA VAL A 75 11.79 -3.29 -0.21
C VAL A 75 11.06 -2.21 0.58
N GLN A 76 10.51 -1.22 -0.11
CA GLN A 76 9.61 -0.25 0.49
C GLN A 76 8.20 -0.52 -0.01
N ILE A 77 7.30 -0.78 0.93
CA ILE A 77 5.87 -1.00 0.67
C ILE A 77 5.15 0.33 0.92
N ILE A 78 4.28 0.75 0.00
CA ILE A 78 3.61 2.06 0.06
C ILE A 78 2.67 2.17 1.26
N ASN A 79 1.92 1.09 1.53
CA ASN A 79 0.99 1.01 2.65
C ASN A 79 0.61 -0.47 2.90
N PRO A 80 -0.05 -0.84 4.02
CA PRO A 80 -0.41 -2.24 4.31
C PRO A 80 -1.24 -2.92 3.22
N MET A 81 -2.06 -2.18 2.47
CA MET A 81 -2.89 -2.69 1.36
C MET A 81 -2.20 -2.55 0.00
N PHE A 82 -0.99 -3.11 -0.12
CA PHE A 82 -0.12 -2.99 -1.30
C PHE A 82 -0.54 -3.83 -2.52
N PHE A 83 -1.52 -4.72 -2.37
CA PHE A 83 -2.20 -5.42 -3.46
C PHE A 83 -3.71 -5.21 -3.37
N GLU A 84 -4.41 -5.30 -4.50
CA GLU A 84 -5.88 -5.26 -4.55
C GLU A 84 -6.51 -6.59 -4.12
N LEU A 85 -6.17 -7.03 -2.92
CA LEU A 85 -6.65 -8.25 -2.28
C LEU A 85 -7.30 -7.91 -0.94
N LYS A 86 -8.05 -8.87 -0.38
CA LYS A 86 -8.54 -8.75 0.99
C LYS A 86 -7.39 -8.78 1.99
N ALA A 87 -7.53 -8.07 3.10
CA ALA A 87 -6.48 -7.92 4.12
C ALA A 87 -5.97 -9.29 4.64
N GLU A 88 -6.86 -10.25 4.84
CA GLU A 88 -6.50 -11.59 5.31
C GLU A 88 -5.54 -12.34 4.36
N LYS A 89 -5.56 -11.95 3.08
CA LYS A 89 -4.68 -12.54 2.05
C LYS A 89 -3.32 -11.83 1.93
N MET A 90 -3.13 -10.71 2.60
CA MET A 90 -1.89 -9.92 2.52
C MET A 90 -0.75 -10.53 3.34
N PHE A 91 -1.05 -11.13 4.51
CA PHE A 91 -0.06 -11.67 5.43
C PHE A 91 0.93 -12.65 4.76
N PRO A 92 0.51 -13.67 3.99
CA PRO A 92 1.43 -14.56 3.32
C PRO A 92 2.38 -13.85 2.34
N PHE A 93 1.90 -12.82 1.65
CA PHE A 93 2.73 -12.02 0.72
C PHE A 93 3.74 -11.15 1.46
N TYR A 94 3.32 -10.52 2.55
CA TYR A 94 4.22 -9.76 3.42
C TYR A 94 5.31 -10.64 4.02
N HIS A 95 4.96 -11.81 4.56
CA HIS A 95 5.94 -12.77 5.05
C HIS A 95 6.91 -13.25 3.96
N TYR A 96 6.40 -13.52 2.76
CA TYR A 96 7.24 -13.88 1.63
C TYR A 96 8.27 -12.77 1.32
N LEU A 97 7.84 -11.52 1.24
CA LEU A 97 8.73 -10.39 0.98
C LEU A 97 9.81 -10.27 2.06
N ARG A 98 9.43 -10.42 3.33
CA ARG A 98 10.38 -10.40 4.45
C ARG A 98 11.40 -11.53 4.43
N GLN A 99 10.99 -12.72 4.03
CA GLN A 99 11.88 -13.89 3.99
C GLN A 99 12.87 -13.87 2.82
N HIS A 100 12.51 -13.21 1.71
CA HIS A 100 13.29 -13.28 0.47
C HIS A 100 14.02 -11.97 0.13
N ASN A 101 14.01 -10.98 1.01
CA ASN A 101 14.70 -9.71 0.85
C ASN A 101 15.43 -9.32 2.13
N LYS A 102 16.46 -8.46 2.03
CA LYS A 102 17.29 -8.14 3.20
C LYS A 102 16.57 -7.24 4.21
N ARG A 103 15.88 -6.19 3.74
CA ARG A 103 15.15 -5.25 4.60
C ARG A 103 13.83 -4.87 3.95
N VAL A 104 12.75 -4.89 4.72
CA VAL A 104 11.41 -4.49 4.29
C VAL A 104 10.92 -3.37 5.19
N PHE A 105 10.54 -2.27 4.58
CA PHE A 105 9.96 -1.09 5.23
C PHE A 105 8.51 -0.95 4.81
N MET A 106 7.64 -0.69 5.79
CA MET A 106 6.25 -0.34 5.54
C MET A 106 6.10 1.17 5.54
N GLY A 107 5.62 1.74 4.45
CA GLY A 107 5.25 3.14 4.37
C GLY A 107 3.87 3.38 5.00
N ALA A 108 3.67 4.58 5.50
CA ALA A 108 2.38 5.06 6.01
C ALA A 108 1.84 6.16 5.07
N TYR A 109 1.70 5.82 3.79
CA TYR A 109 1.18 6.73 2.78
C TYR A 109 -0.31 6.51 2.57
N GLY A 110 -1.07 7.60 2.64
CA GLY A 110 -2.51 7.56 2.48
C GLY A 110 -3.24 7.07 3.74
N MET A 111 -4.42 6.49 3.53
CA MET A 111 -5.28 6.03 4.61
C MET A 111 -4.74 4.74 5.23
N ASP A 112 -4.54 4.73 6.54
CA ASP A 112 -4.18 3.56 7.32
C ASP A 112 -4.76 3.62 8.76
N TYR A 113 -4.54 2.60 9.55
CA TYR A 113 -5.01 2.54 10.93
C TYR A 113 -4.48 3.69 11.80
N TYR A 114 -3.20 4.01 11.69
CA TYR A 114 -2.58 5.06 12.50
C TYR A 114 -3.07 6.44 12.11
N TRP A 115 -3.22 6.70 10.81
CA TRP A 115 -3.82 7.93 10.30
C TRP A 115 -5.24 8.12 10.82
N VAL A 116 -6.09 7.09 10.64
CA VAL A 116 -7.50 7.12 11.09
C VAL A 116 -7.60 7.37 12.59
N THR A 117 -6.84 6.65 13.40
CA THR A 117 -6.93 6.76 14.86
C THR A 117 -6.35 8.08 15.38
N THR A 118 -5.21 8.54 14.82
CA THR A 118 -4.57 9.79 15.23
C THR A 118 -5.41 11.01 14.80
N CYS A 119 -5.95 10.99 13.58
CA CYS A 119 -6.79 12.10 13.11
C CYS A 119 -8.16 12.18 13.80
N ARG A 120 -8.60 11.12 14.47
CA ARG A 120 -9.78 11.13 15.32
C ARG A 120 -9.50 11.59 16.76
N ASP A 121 -8.24 11.71 17.13
CA ASP A 121 -7.89 12.31 18.41
C ASP A 121 -8.04 13.83 18.35
N LEU A 122 -9.10 14.34 18.98
CA LEU A 122 -9.44 15.77 19.00
C LEU A 122 -8.39 16.65 19.69
N LYS A 123 -7.42 16.05 20.38
CA LYS A 123 -6.30 16.77 21.01
C LYS A 123 -5.12 16.96 20.06
N THR A 124 -4.94 16.03 19.14
CA THR A 124 -3.79 16.02 18.21
C THR A 124 -4.00 16.98 17.05
N PHE A 125 -5.15 16.90 16.39
CA PHE A 125 -5.45 17.74 15.21
C PHE A 125 -6.75 18.50 15.40
N ARG A 126 -6.70 19.79 15.13
CA ARG A 126 -7.90 20.63 15.12
C ARG A 126 -8.82 20.37 13.93
N TYR A 127 -8.23 19.97 12.80
CA TYR A 127 -8.93 19.64 11.56
C TYR A 127 -8.28 18.44 10.90
N SER A 128 -9.09 17.50 10.42
CA SER A 128 -8.65 16.34 9.65
C SER A 128 -9.82 15.78 8.83
N ASP A 129 -9.57 14.68 8.14
CA ASP A 129 -10.63 13.93 7.44
C ASP A 129 -11.69 13.40 8.40
N PHE A 130 -11.38 13.28 9.71
CA PHE A 130 -12.23 12.67 10.73
C PHE A 130 -12.70 13.62 11.82
N ASN A 131 -12.24 14.86 11.83
CA ASN A 131 -12.67 15.85 12.80
C ASN A 131 -12.80 17.27 12.21
N PHE A 132 -13.55 18.08 12.91
CA PHE A 132 -13.70 19.50 12.62
C PHE A 132 -13.75 20.27 13.95
N GLY A 133 -12.69 20.99 14.28
CA GLY A 133 -12.51 21.63 15.58
C GLY A 133 -12.47 20.57 16.70
N ASN A 134 -13.42 20.66 17.63
CA ASN A 134 -13.55 19.74 18.76
C ASN A 134 -14.68 18.70 18.58
N ARG A 135 -15.10 18.46 17.34
CA ARG A 135 -16.13 17.47 17.00
C ARG A 135 -15.60 16.44 16.00
N LEU A 136 -15.97 15.17 16.21
CA LEU A 136 -15.75 14.14 15.19
C LEU A 136 -16.73 14.34 14.03
N ARG A 137 -16.25 14.09 12.82
CA ARG A 137 -17.09 14.00 11.64
C ARG A 137 -17.96 12.74 11.71
N THR A 138 -19.21 12.89 11.30
CA THR A 138 -20.20 11.81 11.24
C THR A 138 -20.67 11.52 9.82
N GLU A 139 -20.07 12.19 8.83
CA GLU A 139 -20.34 11.94 7.42
C GLU A 139 -20.00 10.48 7.06
N GLU A 140 -20.79 9.92 6.16
CA GLU A 140 -20.72 8.50 5.78
C GLU A 140 -19.31 8.08 5.35
N ILE A 141 -18.64 8.89 4.54
CA ILE A 141 -17.28 8.61 4.05
C ILE A 141 -16.30 8.48 5.21
N ALA A 142 -16.32 9.41 6.19
CA ALA A 142 -15.44 9.34 7.35
C ALA A 142 -15.72 8.11 8.22
N MET A 143 -16.99 7.73 8.36
CA MET A 143 -17.39 6.56 9.14
C MET A 143 -17.08 5.26 8.41
N ASP A 144 -17.12 5.23 7.09
CA ASP A 144 -16.72 4.08 6.29
C ASP A 144 -15.23 3.77 6.46
N GLU A 145 -14.36 4.78 6.40
CA GLU A 145 -12.93 4.61 6.62
C GLU A 145 -12.63 4.11 8.05
N VAL A 146 -13.35 4.59 9.06
CA VAL A 146 -13.22 4.07 10.42
C VAL A 146 -13.60 2.60 10.49
N ARG A 147 -14.74 2.21 9.90
CA ARG A 147 -15.18 0.81 9.87
C ARG A 147 -14.24 -0.09 9.10
N ASP A 148 -13.60 0.44 8.07
CA ASP A 148 -12.67 -0.30 7.23
C ASP A 148 -11.32 -0.56 7.92
N TRP A 149 -10.85 0.36 8.76
CA TRP A 149 -9.53 0.26 9.40
C TRP A 149 -9.55 -0.15 10.87
N VAL A 150 -10.56 0.21 11.65
CA VAL A 150 -10.57 -0.02 13.11
C VAL A 150 -11.31 -1.31 13.46
N GLY A 151 -10.68 -2.20 14.24
CA GLY A 151 -11.23 -3.50 14.64
C GLY A 151 -11.23 -4.54 13.50
N THR A 152 -10.40 -4.38 12.48
CA THR A 152 -10.40 -5.20 11.26
C THR A 152 -9.06 -5.91 11.02
N GLU A 153 -9.02 -6.78 10.00
CA GLU A 153 -7.76 -7.39 9.55
C GLU A 153 -6.77 -6.37 8.96
N LYS A 154 -7.24 -5.21 8.46
CA LYS A 154 -6.36 -4.12 8.04
C LYS A 154 -5.59 -3.50 9.22
N GLU A 155 -6.25 -3.32 10.37
CA GLU A 155 -5.58 -2.91 11.61
C GLU A 155 -4.49 -3.90 11.99
N ARG A 156 -4.79 -5.22 11.98
CA ARG A 156 -3.81 -6.27 12.31
C ARG A 156 -2.63 -6.30 11.35
N LEU A 157 -2.86 -5.99 10.09
CA LEU A 157 -1.80 -5.92 9.07
C LEU A 157 -0.89 -4.70 9.28
N ASN A 158 -1.42 -3.62 9.85
CA ASN A 158 -0.70 -2.37 10.09
C ASN A 158 0.13 -2.40 11.38
N LYS A 159 -0.29 -3.16 12.38
CA LYS A 159 0.42 -3.39 13.66
C LYS A 159 1.46 -4.51 13.56
#